data_43d452154c780a5b33df58ccbf2a36ec
#
_entry.id   43d452154c780a5b33df58ccbf2a36ec
#
_cell.length_a   1.000
_cell.length_b   1.000
_cell.length_c   1.000
_cell.angle_alpha   90.00
_cell.angle_beta   90.00
_cell.angle_gamma   90.00
#
_symmetry.space_group_name_H-M   'P 1'
#
loop_
_entity.id
_entity.type
_entity.pdbx_description
1 polymer ?
#
loop_
_entity_poly.entity_id
_entity_poly.type
_entity_poly.pdbx_seq_one_letter_code
_entity_poly.pdbx_strand_id
1 'polypeptide(L)'
;GLRDAGNIYGRLTNSTQDVFERRVAALEGGVAGLAVASGAAAVTYSLQNILGVGDHVVAADNLYGGSFNLITHTLASQGVSYTIVNVNDLKLLEAAIRPNTKAIYAETFGNPNSDVTNIDAVAEVAHRHNIPLIIDNTFGTPYLIRPIEHGADIVIHSATKFIGGHGSSLGGVIVDGGKFDWKKDAEKFHTLAKPDPSYHGAVFADVAGQAAFVTRIRAVILRDTGRICAFEYTCMDGEAGNFIPASRTACRKCFESG
;
A
#
# COMPACT_ATOMS: atom_id res chain seq x y z
N GLY A 1 -13.44 -12.98 25.36
CA GLY A 1 -13.20 -11.83 24.51
C GLY A 1 -11.77 -11.38 24.64
N LEU A 2 -11.04 -11.34 23.53
CA LEU A 2 -9.71 -10.75 23.44
C LEU A 2 -9.83 -9.23 23.68
N ARG A 3 -9.75 -8.83 24.95
CA ARG A 3 -9.50 -7.46 25.32
C ARG A 3 -8.02 -7.20 25.09
N ASP A 4 -7.74 -6.12 24.38
CA ASP A 4 -6.45 -5.54 24.02
C ASP A 4 -5.22 -6.35 24.52
N ALA A 5 -4.69 -7.21 23.64
CA ALA A 5 -3.62 -8.14 24.03
C ALA A 5 -2.26 -7.44 24.23
N GLY A 6 -2.18 -6.13 23.98
CA GLY A 6 -0.93 -5.37 24.01
C GLY A 6 0.09 -5.87 22.96
N ASN A 7 1.35 -5.49 23.12
CA ASN A 7 2.45 -5.94 22.28
C ASN A 7 2.87 -7.36 22.69
N ILE A 8 2.64 -8.34 21.81
CA ILE A 8 2.89 -9.77 22.09
C ILE A 8 4.29 -10.18 21.65
N TYR A 9 4.71 -9.79 20.45
CA TYR A 9 5.96 -10.20 19.83
C TYR A 9 6.44 -9.16 18.81
N GLY A 10 7.71 -8.73 18.90
CA GLY A 10 8.24 -7.60 18.15
C GLY A 10 8.17 -7.70 16.62
N ARG A 11 7.98 -8.91 16.06
CA ARG A 11 7.74 -9.09 14.63
C ARG A 11 6.33 -8.68 14.20
N LEU A 12 5.35 -8.82 15.10
CA LEU A 12 3.94 -8.55 14.82
C LEU A 12 3.49 -7.20 15.33
N THR A 13 3.92 -6.87 16.56
CA THR A 13 3.50 -5.66 17.28
C THR A 13 4.64 -5.10 18.10
N ASN A 14 4.89 -3.79 17.96
CA ASN A 14 5.91 -3.07 18.70
C ASN A 14 5.42 -1.63 18.92
N SER A 15 5.62 -1.06 20.10
CA SER A 15 5.10 0.27 20.45
C SER A 15 5.67 1.38 19.56
N THR A 16 6.94 1.34 19.24
CA THR A 16 7.59 2.33 18.35
C THR A 16 7.04 2.24 16.93
N GLN A 17 6.91 1.01 16.42
CA GLN A 17 6.32 0.74 15.12
C GLN A 17 4.86 1.22 15.05
N ASP A 18 4.08 0.98 16.10
CA ASP A 18 2.67 1.41 16.19
C ASP A 18 2.52 2.93 16.11
N VAL A 19 3.42 3.69 16.76
CA VAL A 19 3.43 5.15 16.64
C VAL A 19 3.68 5.61 15.21
N PHE A 20 4.66 5.02 14.53
CA PHE A 20 4.95 5.30 13.13
C PHE A 20 3.76 4.95 12.22
N GLU A 21 3.17 3.76 12.36
CA GLU A 21 2.03 3.29 11.59
C GLU A 21 0.82 4.22 11.71
N ARG A 22 0.45 4.58 12.94
CA ARG A 22 -0.66 5.50 13.21
C ARG A 22 -0.42 6.89 12.64
N ARG A 23 0.82 7.39 12.76
CA ARG A 23 1.19 8.70 12.24
C ARG A 23 1.09 8.78 10.72
N VAL A 24 1.66 7.80 10.01
CA VAL A 24 1.59 7.78 8.55
C VAL A 24 0.16 7.55 8.06
N ALA A 25 -0.60 6.67 8.70
CA ALA A 25 -2.03 6.48 8.40
C ALA A 25 -2.82 7.79 8.55
N ALA A 26 -2.61 8.52 9.63
CA ALA A 26 -3.27 9.82 9.85
C ALA A 26 -2.85 10.88 8.81
N LEU A 27 -1.59 10.89 8.40
CA LEU A 27 -1.08 11.82 7.39
C LEU A 27 -1.69 11.56 6.01
N GLU A 28 -1.86 10.27 5.63
CA GLU A 28 -2.50 9.87 4.37
C GLU A 28 -4.04 9.96 4.40
N GLY A 29 -4.64 10.08 5.58
CA GLY A 29 -6.10 10.02 5.74
C GLY A 29 -6.65 8.60 5.71
N GLY A 30 -5.81 7.60 5.99
CA GLY A 30 -6.20 6.20 6.09
C GLY A 30 -6.68 5.79 7.48
N VAL A 31 -7.25 4.61 7.60
CA VAL A 31 -7.78 4.05 8.86
C VAL A 31 -6.75 3.27 9.65
N ALA A 32 -5.74 2.70 8.96
CA ALA A 32 -4.67 1.90 9.59
C ALA A 32 -3.42 1.89 8.73
N GLY A 33 -2.26 1.75 9.38
CA GLY A 33 -0.96 1.57 8.75
C GLY A 33 -0.31 0.26 9.16
N LEU A 34 0.58 -0.24 8.31
CA LEU A 34 1.43 -1.40 8.59
C LEU A 34 2.85 -1.12 8.13
N ALA A 35 3.75 -1.04 9.07
CA ALA A 35 5.17 -0.89 8.79
C ALA A 35 5.81 -2.24 8.39
N VAL A 36 6.67 -2.21 7.39
CA VAL A 36 7.37 -3.37 6.84
C VAL A 36 8.83 -3.03 6.53
N ALA A 37 9.66 -4.03 6.28
CA ALA A 37 11.11 -3.88 6.21
C ALA A 37 11.62 -2.99 5.06
N SER A 38 10.83 -2.79 4.01
CA SER A 38 11.21 -1.97 2.84
C SER A 38 10.00 -1.61 2.00
N GLY A 39 10.17 -0.65 1.07
CA GLY A 39 9.16 -0.37 0.06
C GLY A 39 8.86 -1.60 -0.82
N ALA A 40 9.89 -2.36 -1.19
CA ALA A 40 9.70 -3.61 -1.94
C ALA A 40 8.84 -4.63 -1.18
N ALA A 41 9.05 -4.78 0.14
CA ALA A 41 8.19 -5.61 0.99
C ALA A 41 6.75 -5.09 1.03
N ALA A 42 6.57 -3.76 1.09
CA ALA A 42 5.24 -3.15 1.07
C ALA A 42 4.48 -3.47 -0.22
N VAL A 43 5.11 -3.33 -1.38
CA VAL A 43 4.52 -3.70 -2.68
C VAL A 43 4.21 -5.20 -2.73
N THR A 44 5.19 -6.03 -2.38
CA THR A 44 5.06 -7.49 -2.43
C THR A 44 3.90 -7.98 -1.56
N TYR A 45 3.84 -7.55 -0.31
CA TYR A 45 2.81 -8.00 0.63
C TYR A 45 1.43 -7.46 0.26
N SER A 46 1.34 -6.25 -0.26
CA SER A 46 0.07 -5.70 -0.73
C SER A 46 -0.50 -6.51 -1.89
N LEU A 47 0.33 -6.86 -2.87
CA LEU A 47 -0.11 -7.66 -4.02
C LEU A 47 -0.40 -9.12 -3.60
N GLN A 48 0.49 -9.79 -2.87
CA GLN A 48 0.28 -11.16 -2.39
C GLN A 48 -0.89 -11.31 -1.42
N ASN A 49 -1.34 -10.24 -0.79
CA ASN A 49 -2.49 -10.27 0.10
C ASN A 49 -3.80 -10.65 -0.62
N ILE A 50 -3.89 -10.31 -1.90
CA ILE A 50 -5.10 -10.51 -2.70
C ILE A 50 -4.88 -11.30 -3.99
N LEU A 51 -3.63 -11.44 -4.46
CA LEU A 51 -3.28 -12.19 -5.67
C LEU A 51 -2.77 -13.58 -5.34
N GLY A 52 -3.18 -14.54 -6.13
CA GLY A 52 -2.71 -15.92 -6.12
C GLY A 52 -2.59 -16.50 -7.52
N VAL A 53 -2.34 -17.80 -7.61
CA VAL A 53 -2.24 -18.52 -8.89
C VAL A 53 -3.52 -18.35 -9.71
N GLY A 54 -3.37 -17.93 -10.97
CA GLY A 54 -4.48 -17.71 -11.90
C GLY A 54 -5.11 -16.32 -11.82
N ASP A 55 -4.72 -15.48 -10.86
CA ASP A 55 -5.18 -14.10 -10.76
C ASP A 55 -4.45 -13.17 -11.73
N HIS A 56 -4.99 -11.97 -11.88
CA HIS A 56 -4.46 -10.96 -12.79
C HIS A 56 -4.33 -9.60 -12.09
N VAL A 57 -3.26 -8.87 -12.43
CA VAL A 57 -3.03 -7.48 -12.02
C VAL A 57 -2.83 -6.59 -13.24
N VAL A 58 -3.44 -5.43 -13.24
CA VAL A 58 -3.12 -4.35 -14.19
C VAL A 58 -2.13 -3.41 -13.50
N ALA A 59 -1.04 -3.07 -14.17
CA ALA A 59 -0.02 -2.20 -13.60
C ALA A 59 0.40 -1.12 -14.61
N ALA A 60 0.76 0.05 -14.08
CA ALA A 60 1.24 1.16 -14.89
C ALA A 60 2.53 0.80 -15.63
N ASP A 61 2.76 1.44 -16.77
CA ASP A 61 3.95 1.23 -17.61
C ASP A 61 5.19 2.03 -17.15
N ASN A 62 5.00 2.98 -16.24
CA ASN A 62 6.01 3.90 -15.72
C ASN A 62 6.34 3.63 -14.24
N LEU A 63 6.57 2.38 -13.87
CA LEU A 63 6.86 1.94 -12.51
C LEU A 63 8.36 1.98 -12.19
N TYR A 64 8.67 2.10 -10.89
CA TYR A 64 9.98 1.77 -10.36
C TYR A 64 10.42 0.37 -10.81
N GLY A 65 11.67 0.24 -11.28
CA GLY A 65 12.18 -1.00 -11.87
C GLY A 65 12.03 -2.23 -10.96
N GLY A 66 12.14 -2.07 -9.63
CA GLY A 66 11.91 -3.15 -8.69
C GLY A 66 10.46 -3.64 -8.66
N SER A 67 9.49 -2.73 -8.70
CA SER A 67 8.06 -3.06 -8.77
C SER A 67 7.70 -3.69 -10.11
N PHE A 68 8.26 -3.17 -11.19
CA PHE A 68 8.10 -3.76 -12.53
C PHE A 68 8.61 -5.20 -12.55
N ASN A 69 9.83 -5.46 -12.08
CA ASN A 69 10.40 -6.81 -12.04
C ASN A 69 9.64 -7.75 -11.10
N LEU A 70 9.16 -7.26 -9.96
CA LEU A 70 8.30 -8.03 -9.05
C LEU A 70 7.07 -8.55 -9.79
N ILE A 71 6.36 -7.67 -10.49
CA ILE A 71 5.11 -8.02 -11.16
C ILE A 71 5.37 -8.92 -12.37
N THR A 72 6.32 -8.53 -13.24
CA THR A 72 6.50 -9.18 -14.54
C THR A 72 7.31 -10.48 -14.50
N HIS A 73 8.09 -10.70 -13.45
CA HIS A 73 8.93 -11.88 -13.30
C HIS A 73 8.60 -12.68 -12.03
N THR A 74 8.66 -12.07 -10.85
CA THR A 74 8.52 -12.82 -9.59
C THR A 74 7.09 -13.34 -9.41
N LEU A 75 6.09 -12.45 -9.45
CA LEU A 75 4.69 -12.87 -9.31
C LEU A 75 4.22 -13.68 -10.52
N ALA A 76 4.72 -13.36 -11.72
CA ALA A 76 4.43 -14.15 -12.92
C ALA A 76 4.93 -15.59 -12.79
N SER A 77 6.12 -15.82 -12.24
CA SER A 77 6.64 -17.18 -11.95
C SER A 77 5.82 -17.93 -10.89
N GLN A 78 5.06 -17.21 -10.08
CA GLN A 78 4.13 -17.75 -9.08
C GLN A 78 2.71 -17.94 -9.64
N GLY A 79 2.51 -17.77 -10.94
CA GLY A 79 1.24 -18.00 -11.62
C GLY A 79 0.27 -16.81 -11.62
N VAL A 80 0.73 -15.62 -11.28
CA VAL A 80 -0.06 -14.37 -11.42
C VAL A 80 0.15 -13.82 -12.83
N SER A 81 -0.92 -13.56 -13.57
CA SER A 81 -0.87 -12.88 -14.85
C SER A 81 -0.90 -11.36 -14.68
N TYR A 82 -0.38 -10.62 -15.65
CA TYR A 82 -0.34 -9.16 -15.59
C TYR A 82 -0.61 -8.51 -16.95
N THR A 83 -1.02 -7.25 -16.93
CA THR A 83 -1.03 -6.37 -18.10
C THR A 83 -0.39 -5.04 -17.71
N ILE A 84 0.65 -4.64 -18.45
CA ILE A 84 1.30 -3.34 -18.30
C ILE A 84 0.65 -2.37 -19.28
N VAL A 85 0.22 -1.21 -18.80
CA VAL A 85 -0.52 -0.24 -19.60
C VAL A 85 -0.30 1.19 -19.10
N ASN A 86 -0.39 2.17 -19.99
CA ASN A 86 -0.51 3.57 -19.55
C ASN A 86 -1.87 3.76 -18.87
N VAL A 87 -1.86 3.85 -17.53
CA VAL A 87 -3.10 3.96 -16.73
C VAL A 87 -3.83 5.29 -16.94
N ASN A 88 -3.16 6.32 -17.46
CA ASN A 88 -3.80 7.59 -17.82
C ASN A 88 -4.58 7.51 -19.15
N ASP A 89 -4.33 6.50 -20.00
CA ASP A 89 -5.22 6.16 -21.10
C ASP A 89 -6.34 5.25 -20.58
N LEU A 90 -7.45 5.86 -20.20
CA LEU A 90 -8.57 5.16 -19.60
C LEU A 90 -9.19 4.10 -20.51
N LYS A 91 -9.06 4.24 -21.84
CA LYS A 91 -9.55 3.21 -22.79
C LYS A 91 -8.65 1.97 -22.76
N LEU A 92 -7.34 2.17 -22.72
CA LEU A 92 -6.38 1.07 -22.58
C LEU A 92 -6.51 0.42 -21.21
N LEU A 93 -6.68 1.21 -20.14
CA LEU A 93 -6.89 0.70 -18.81
C LEU A 93 -8.16 -0.17 -18.73
N GLU A 94 -9.28 0.32 -19.25
CA GLU A 94 -10.55 -0.43 -19.29
C GLU A 94 -10.40 -1.75 -20.07
N ALA A 95 -9.73 -1.72 -21.21
CA ALA A 95 -9.51 -2.90 -22.06
C ALA A 95 -8.53 -3.93 -21.43
N ALA A 96 -7.68 -3.49 -20.50
CA ALA A 96 -6.74 -4.37 -19.79
C ALA A 96 -7.41 -5.17 -18.66
N ILE A 97 -8.58 -4.75 -18.19
CA ILE A 97 -9.28 -5.41 -17.07
C ILE A 97 -9.92 -6.71 -17.57
N ARG A 98 -9.70 -7.77 -16.82
CA ARG A 98 -10.21 -9.14 -17.07
C ARG A 98 -11.08 -9.60 -15.91
N PRO A 99 -11.91 -10.65 -16.07
CA PRO A 99 -12.73 -11.18 -14.97
C PRO A 99 -11.92 -11.58 -13.73
N ASN A 100 -10.68 -12.04 -13.92
CA ASN A 100 -9.75 -12.43 -12.84
C ASN A 100 -8.81 -11.31 -12.38
N THR A 101 -9.02 -10.06 -12.82
CA THR A 101 -8.25 -8.90 -12.34
C THR A 101 -8.65 -8.58 -10.89
N LYS A 102 -7.65 -8.50 -10.01
CA LYS A 102 -7.87 -8.25 -8.57
C LYS A 102 -7.24 -6.96 -8.06
N ALA A 103 -6.39 -6.30 -8.84
CA ALA A 103 -5.81 -5.01 -8.47
C ALA A 103 -5.43 -4.20 -9.70
N ILE A 104 -5.47 -2.87 -9.54
CA ILE A 104 -4.73 -1.92 -10.36
C ILE A 104 -3.63 -1.35 -9.49
N TYR A 105 -2.38 -1.38 -9.99
CA TYR A 105 -1.20 -0.86 -9.30
C TYR A 105 -0.55 0.25 -10.13
N ALA A 106 -0.33 1.41 -9.50
CA ALA A 106 0.34 2.54 -10.12
C ALA A 106 1.16 3.33 -9.09
N GLU A 107 1.99 4.24 -9.57
CA GLU A 107 2.71 5.22 -8.75
C GLU A 107 2.09 6.61 -8.95
N THR A 108 2.11 7.44 -7.91
CA THR A 108 1.62 8.83 -8.00
C THR A 108 2.39 9.60 -9.08
N PHE A 109 3.72 9.44 -9.06
CA PHE A 109 4.64 9.96 -10.06
C PHE A 109 5.42 8.82 -10.68
N GLY A 110 5.32 8.65 -11.98
CA GLY A 110 6.01 7.60 -12.72
C GLY A 110 7.54 7.70 -12.64
N ASN A 111 8.20 6.56 -12.65
CA ASN A 111 9.65 6.46 -12.59
C ASN A 111 10.18 5.75 -13.87
N PRO A 112 11.01 6.41 -14.70
CA PRO A 112 11.72 7.68 -14.44
C PRO A 112 11.05 8.95 -15.02
N ASN A 113 9.94 8.84 -15.76
CA ASN A 113 9.43 9.94 -16.58
C ASN A 113 8.75 11.07 -15.80
N SER A 114 8.44 10.84 -14.52
CA SER A 114 7.71 11.79 -13.66
C SER A 114 6.30 12.14 -14.14
N ASP A 115 5.69 11.25 -14.94
CA ASP A 115 4.30 11.40 -15.35
C ASP A 115 3.39 11.31 -14.13
N VAL A 116 2.42 12.20 -14.06
CA VAL A 116 1.46 12.24 -12.94
C VAL A 116 0.28 11.32 -13.24
N THR A 117 0.00 10.39 -12.35
CA THR A 117 -1.19 9.54 -12.45
C THR A 117 -2.44 10.33 -12.08
N ASN A 118 -3.45 10.34 -12.95
CA ASN A 118 -4.78 10.87 -12.64
C ASN A 118 -5.53 9.87 -11.75
N ILE A 119 -5.26 9.94 -10.44
CA ILE A 119 -5.76 8.97 -9.46
C ILE A 119 -7.29 8.93 -9.45
N ASP A 120 -7.97 10.08 -9.51
CA ASP A 120 -9.44 10.15 -9.51
C ASP A 120 -10.02 9.33 -10.67
N ALA A 121 -9.52 9.53 -11.88
CA ALA A 121 -10.02 8.84 -13.06
C ALA A 121 -9.69 7.34 -13.05
N VAL A 122 -8.50 6.97 -12.60
CA VAL A 122 -8.09 5.56 -12.47
C VAL A 122 -8.91 4.85 -11.40
N ALA A 123 -9.17 5.51 -10.26
CA ALA A 123 -10.01 4.97 -9.18
C ALA A 123 -11.46 4.74 -9.66
N GLU A 124 -12.01 5.67 -10.45
CA GLU A 124 -13.34 5.52 -11.02
C GLU A 124 -13.43 4.26 -11.89
N VAL A 125 -12.44 4.03 -12.75
CA VAL A 125 -12.37 2.80 -13.56
C VAL A 125 -12.27 1.57 -12.66
N ALA A 126 -11.35 1.55 -11.69
CA ALA A 126 -11.16 0.44 -10.77
C ALA A 126 -12.44 0.07 -10.03
N HIS A 127 -13.11 1.06 -9.46
CA HIS A 127 -14.31 0.84 -8.64
C HIS A 127 -15.53 0.40 -9.46
N ARG A 128 -15.67 0.84 -10.73
CA ARG A 128 -16.71 0.30 -11.63
C ARG A 128 -16.59 -1.22 -11.80
N HIS A 129 -15.37 -1.74 -11.80
CA HIS A 129 -15.08 -3.18 -11.91
C HIS A 129 -14.95 -3.89 -10.56
N ASN A 130 -15.25 -3.20 -9.45
CA ASN A 130 -15.03 -3.73 -8.10
C ASN A 130 -13.61 -4.26 -7.89
N ILE A 131 -12.61 -3.44 -8.24
CA ILE A 131 -11.19 -3.72 -8.13
C ILE A 131 -10.54 -2.61 -7.28
N PRO A 132 -9.72 -2.93 -6.27
CA PRO A 132 -9.02 -1.92 -5.50
C PRO A 132 -7.90 -1.26 -6.32
N LEU A 133 -7.71 0.04 -6.09
CA LEU A 133 -6.59 0.81 -6.59
C LEU A 133 -5.50 0.90 -5.52
N ILE A 134 -4.31 0.42 -5.84
CA ILE A 134 -3.11 0.47 -5.01
C ILE A 134 -2.16 1.51 -5.60
N ILE A 135 -1.82 2.55 -4.83
CA ILE A 135 -0.92 3.64 -5.26
C ILE A 135 0.34 3.64 -4.41
N ASP A 136 1.49 3.57 -5.07
CA ASP A 136 2.76 3.88 -4.45
C ASP A 136 2.96 5.41 -4.46
N ASN A 137 2.88 6.01 -3.27
CA ASN A 137 2.99 7.45 -3.07
C ASN A 137 4.36 7.87 -2.52
N THR A 138 5.39 7.08 -2.77
CA THR A 138 6.75 7.31 -2.25
C THR A 138 7.27 8.70 -2.62
N PHE A 139 7.10 9.14 -3.87
CA PHE A 139 7.55 10.45 -4.33
C PHE A 139 6.58 11.58 -4.00
N GLY A 140 5.27 11.31 -3.99
CA GLY A 140 4.26 12.30 -3.64
C GLY A 140 4.30 12.67 -2.16
N THR A 141 4.47 11.70 -1.32
CA THR A 141 4.32 11.79 0.15
C THR A 141 2.95 12.34 0.56
N PRO A 142 2.52 12.16 1.80
CA PRO A 142 1.25 12.75 2.27
C PRO A 142 1.24 14.29 2.28
N TYR A 143 2.39 14.90 1.99
CA TYR A 143 2.54 16.34 1.96
C TYR A 143 2.06 16.94 0.64
N LEU A 144 2.46 16.36 -0.50
CA LEU A 144 2.09 16.87 -1.81
C LEU A 144 0.71 16.39 -2.24
N ILE A 145 0.40 15.11 -1.96
CA ILE A 145 -0.87 14.50 -2.34
C ILE A 145 -1.20 13.35 -1.39
N ARG A 146 -2.49 13.16 -1.13
CA ARG A 146 -3.05 12.03 -0.37
C ARG A 146 -3.91 11.18 -1.29
N PRO A 147 -3.38 10.12 -1.88
CA PRO A 147 -4.12 9.31 -2.86
C PRO A 147 -5.47 8.78 -2.35
N ILE A 148 -5.61 8.54 -1.04
CA ILE A 148 -6.87 8.10 -0.41
C ILE A 148 -7.99 9.15 -0.60
N GLU A 149 -7.66 10.45 -0.60
CA GLU A 149 -8.62 11.52 -0.87
C GLU A 149 -9.08 11.54 -2.34
N HIS A 150 -8.28 10.92 -3.22
CA HIS A 150 -8.52 10.79 -4.66
C HIS A 150 -9.01 9.40 -5.08
N GLY A 151 -9.43 8.55 -4.13
CA GLY A 151 -10.05 7.27 -4.42
C GLY A 151 -9.11 6.06 -4.41
N ALA A 152 -7.82 6.22 -4.08
CA ALA A 152 -6.98 5.07 -3.82
C ALA A 152 -7.47 4.31 -2.57
N ASP A 153 -7.47 2.99 -2.65
CA ASP A 153 -7.90 2.12 -1.55
C ASP A 153 -6.74 1.76 -0.63
N ILE A 154 -5.57 1.52 -1.22
CA ILE A 154 -4.34 1.19 -0.51
C ILE A 154 -3.24 2.13 -0.99
N VAL A 155 -2.49 2.69 -0.04
CA VAL A 155 -1.33 3.54 -0.33
C VAL A 155 -0.06 2.90 0.22
N ILE A 156 1.00 2.93 -0.57
CA ILE A 156 2.30 2.34 -0.23
C ILE A 156 3.35 3.45 -0.21
N HIS A 157 4.30 3.34 0.70
CA HIS A 157 5.52 4.14 0.68
C HIS A 157 6.76 3.27 0.90
N SER A 158 7.80 3.54 0.12
CA SER A 158 9.16 3.28 0.56
C SER A 158 9.55 4.35 1.57
N ALA A 159 9.44 4.03 2.87
CA ALA A 159 9.82 4.95 3.93
C ALA A 159 11.32 5.28 3.93
N THR A 160 12.12 4.47 3.23
CA THR A 160 13.54 4.69 2.92
C THR A 160 13.82 6.04 2.26
N LYS A 161 12.85 6.57 1.51
CA LYS A 161 13.01 7.77 0.67
C LYS A 161 12.65 9.04 1.46
N PHE A 162 11.62 9.74 1.06
CA PHE A 162 11.28 11.05 1.62
C PHE A 162 10.74 11.02 3.05
N ILE A 163 10.13 9.89 3.50
CA ILE A 163 9.69 9.77 4.89
C ILE A 163 10.89 9.71 5.84
N GLY A 164 11.90 8.86 5.54
CA GLY A 164 13.15 8.80 6.29
C GLY A 164 14.06 9.99 6.03
N GLY A 165 14.08 10.51 4.82
CA GLY A 165 14.71 11.78 4.43
C GLY A 165 16.24 11.78 4.33
N HIS A 166 16.94 10.79 4.92
CA HIS A 166 18.41 10.79 5.04
C HIS A 166 19.11 9.67 4.27
N GLY A 167 18.35 8.70 3.71
CA GLY A 167 18.92 7.56 2.99
C GLY A 167 19.70 6.56 3.88
N SER A 168 19.64 6.72 5.18
CA SER A 168 20.40 5.90 6.16
C SER A 168 19.60 4.71 6.68
N SER A 169 18.28 4.73 6.57
CA SER A 169 17.38 3.70 7.10
C SER A 169 16.49 3.12 6.02
N LEU A 170 16.26 1.81 6.07
CA LEU A 170 15.33 1.11 5.20
C LEU A 170 13.98 0.92 5.88
N GLY A 171 12.90 1.14 5.14
CA GLY A 171 11.57 0.87 5.63
C GLY A 171 10.50 0.97 4.55
N GLY A 172 9.35 0.42 4.85
CA GLY A 172 8.15 0.56 4.04
C GLY A 172 6.93 0.71 4.92
N VAL A 173 5.87 1.23 4.36
CA VAL A 173 4.57 1.30 5.05
C VAL A 173 3.45 1.11 4.05
N ILE A 174 2.42 0.39 4.49
CA ILE A 174 1.17 0.17 3.77
C ILE A 174 0.08 0.89 4.55
N VAL A 175 -0.71 1.71 3.90
CA VAL A 175 -1.84 2.42 4.51
C VAL A 175 -3.13 1.91 3.89
N ASP A 176 -4.05 1.47 4.74
CA ASP A 176 -5.39 1.04 4.37
C ASP A 176 -6.34 2.25 4.39
N GLY A 177 -6.99 2.54 3.28
CA GLY A 177 -7.99 3.60 3.18
C GLY A 177 -9.31 3.27 3.85
N GLY A 178 -9.58 1.99 4.08
CA GLY A 178 -10.76 1.49 4.78
C GLY A 178 -12.10 1.66 4.06
N LYS A 179 -12.07 2.01 2.78
CA LYS A 179 -13.29 2.31 2.00
C LYS A 179 -13.71 1.18 1.06
N PHE A 180 -12.79 0.29 0.68
CA PHE A 180 -13.06 -0.79 -0.26
C PHE A 180 -13.90 -1.89 0.41
N ASP A 181 -15.01 -2.26 -0.22
CA ASP A 181 -15.89 -3.35 0.25
C ASP A 181 -15.40 -4.70 -0.26
N TRP A 182 -14.52 -5.35 0.53
CA TRP A 182 -13.99 -6.68 0.24
C TRP A 182 -15.06 -7.76 0.15
N LYS A 183 -16.22 -7.57 0.79
CA LYS A 183 -17.31 -8.55 0.84
C LYS A 183 -18.23 -8.48 -0.37
N LYS A 184 -18.21 -7.38 -1.12
CA LYS A 184 -19.04 -7.20 -2.32
C LYS A 184 -18.77 -8.27 -3.38
N ASP A 185 -17.53 -8.78 -3.46
CA ASP A 185 -17.15 -9.94 -4.28
C ASP A 185 -16.27 -10.88 -3.45
N ALA A 186 -16.92 -11.62 -2.54
CA ALA A 186 -16.23 -12.51 -1.60
C ALA A 186 -15.51 -13.68 -2.29
N GLU A 187 -15.93 -14.07 -3.50
CA GLU A 187 -15.24 -15.10 -4.29
C GLU A 187 -13.91 -14.56 -4.81
N LYS A 188 -13.92 -13.35 -5.35
CA LYS A 188 -12.72 -12.67 -5.87
C LYS A 188 -11.73 -12.38 -4.73
N PHE A 189 -12.21 -11.86 -3.60
CA PHE A 189 -11.38 -11.47 -2.45
C PHE A 189 -11.49 -12.45 -1.28
N HIS A 190 -11.49 -13.74 -1.59
CA HIS A 190 -11.70 -14.80 -0.59
C HIS A 190 -10.71 -14.75 0.57
N THR A 191 -9.48 -14.29 0.36
CA THR A 191 -8.47 -14.15 1.41
C THR A 191 -8.86 -13.18 2.53
N LEU A 192 -9.72 -12.21 2.23
CA LEU A 192 -10.21 -11.20 3.18
C LEU A 192 -11.66 -11.46 3.59
N ALA A 193 -12.48 -11.99 2.67
CA ALA A 193 -13.92 -12.08 2.82
C ALA A 193 -14.44 -13.49 3.17
N LYS A 194 -13.54 -14.50 3.22
CA LYS A 194 -13.89 -15.88 3.65
C LYS A 194 -13.07 -16.33 4.86
N PRO A 195 -13.51 -17.40 5.56
CA PRO A 195 -12.78 -17.94 6.71
C PRO A 195 -11.34 -18.32 6.36
N ASP A 196 -10.36 -17.78 7.09
CA ASP A 196 -8.95 -18.11 6.94
C ASP A 196 -8.58 -19.29 7.85
N PRO A 197 -8.17 -20.45 7.29
CA PRO A 197 -7.84 -21.63 8.09
C PRO A 197 -6.59 -21.44 8.95
N SER A 198 -5.67 -20.56 8.54
CA SER A 198 -4.44 -20.27 9.29
C SER A 198 -4.69 -19.34 10.49
N TYR A 199 -5.89 -18.76 10.58
CA TYR A 199 -6.28 -17.84 11.64
C TYR A 199 -7.62 -18.25 12.28
N HIS A 200 -7.74 -19.53 12.62
CA HIS A 200 -8.90 -20.12 13.33
C HIS A 200 -10.26 -19.91 12.65
N GLY A 201 -10.27 -19.77 11.33
CA GLY A 201 -11.50 -19.53 10.56
C GLY A 201 -12.02 -18.08 10.63
N ALA A 202 -11.22 -17.13 11.07
CA ALA A 202 -11.61 -15.73 11.08
C ALA A 202 -11.80 -15.19 9.65
N VAL A 203 -12.83 -14.38 9.46
CA VAL A 203 -13.03 -13.56 8.25
C VAL A 203 -12.47 -12.17 8.54
N PHE A 204 -11.36 -11.79 7.89
CA PHE A 204 -10.67 -10.54 8.21
C PHE A 204 -11.55 -9.31 7.99
N ALA A 205 -12.39 -9.31 6.95
CA ALA A 205 -13.35 -8.23 6.70
C ALA A 205 -14.39 -8.06 7.81
N ASP A 206 -14.66 -9.10 8.60
CA ASP A 206 -15.57 -9.03 9.75
C ASP A 206 -14.84 -8.62 11.04
N VAL A 207 -13.71 -9.28 11.34
CA VAL A 207 -13.02 -9.09 12.62
C VAL A 207 -12.22 -7.80 12.69
N ALA A 208 -11.73 -7.28 11.55
CA ALA A 208 -10.93 -6.06 11.44
C ALA A 208 -11.68 -4.92 10.74
N GLY A 209 -12.85 -5.18 10.16
CA GLY A 209 -13.66 -4.16 9.51
C GLY A 209 -12.88 -3.38 8.45
N GLN A 210 -12.82 -2.07 8.60
CA GLN A 210 -12.15 -1.16 7.67
C GLN A 210 -10.63 -1.37 7.56
N ALA A 211 -9.99 -1.97 8.57
CA ALA A 211 -8.54 -2.25 8.57
C ALA A 211 -8.22 -3.69 8.13
N ALA A 212 -9.15 -4.36 7.44
CA ALA A 212 -9.03 -5.77 7.07
C ALA A 212 -7.78 -6.07 6.25
N PHE A 213 -7.43 -5.21 5.32
CA PHE A 213 -6.31 -5.42 4.41
C PHE A 213 -4.97 -5.49 5.15
N VAL A 214 -4.63 -4.47 5.94
CA VAL A 214 -3.38 -4.46 6.69
C VAL A 214 -3.37 -5.44 7.85
N THR A 215 -4.53 -5.72 8.46
CA THR A 215 -4.65 -6.70 9.55
C THR A 215 -4.33 -8.11 9.05
N ARG A 216 -4.82 -8.51 7.87
CA ARG A 216 -4.46 -9.80 7.28
C ARG A 216 -2.97 -9.89 6.95
N ILE A 217 -2.39 -8.85 6.35
CA ILE A 217 -0.94 -8.85 6.08
C ILE A 217 -0.18 -9.08 7.38
N ARG A 218 -0.51 -8.36 8.45
CA ARG A 218 0.13 -8.51 9.78
C ARG A 218 -0.04 -9.92 10.34
N ALA A 219 -1.27 -10.44 10.34
CA ALA A 219 -1.61 -11.69 11.00
C ALA A 219 -1.11 -12.92 10.24
N VAL A 220 -1.00 -12.86 8.91
CA VAL A 220 -0.66 -14.01 8.06
C VAL A 220 0.71 -13.78 7.40
N ILE A 221 0.82 -12.81 6.48
CA ILE A 221 2.01 -12.69 5.64
C ILE A 221 3.23 -12.25 6.47
N LEU A 222 3.11 -11.19 7.25
CA LEU A 222 4.21 -10.66 8.07
C LEU A 222 4.62 -11.66 9.16
N ARG A 223 3.65 -12.37 9.73
CA ARG A 223 3.91 -13.45 10.69
C ARG A 223 4.88 -14.50 10.13
N ASP A 224 4.67 -14.89 8.88
CA ASP A 224 5.34 -16.02 8.29
C ASP A 224 6.63 -15.64 7.53
N THR A 225 6.71 -14.44 6.96
CA THR A 225 7.76 -14.04 6.02
C THR A 225 8.56 -12.82 6.44
N GLY A 226 8.00 -11.95 7.26
CA GLY A 226 8.54 -10.63 7.49
C GLY A 226 9.06 -10.37 8.89
N ARG A 227 10.03 -9.46 8.96
CA ARG A 227 10.50 -8.84 10.19
C ARG A 227 10.84 -7.40 9.91
N ILE A 228 10.62 -6.57 10.93
CA ILE A 228 11.00 -5.17 10.91
C ILE A 228 12.00 -4.90 12.05
N CYS A 229 12.93 -3.97 11.84
CA CYS A 229 13.81 -3.50 12.90
C CYS A 229 13.17 -2.30 13.60
N ALA A 230 12.83 -2.46 14.87
CA ALA A 230 12.22 -1.40 15.68
C ALA A 230 13.10 -0.14 15.77
N PHE A 231 14.42 -0.31 15.70
CA PHE A 231 15.39 0.79 15.76
C PHE A 231 15.25 1.74 14.55
N GLU A 232 15.10 1.20 13.34
CA GLU A 232 14.92 2.01 12.13
C GLU A 232 13.65 2.86 12.19
N TYR A 233 12.57 2.32 12.76
CA TYR A 233 11.33 3.10 12.91
C TYR A 233 11.41 4.16 14.00
N THR A 234 12.26 3.98 15.01
CA THR A 234 12.52 5.06 15.98
C THR A 234 13.12 6.29 15.28
N CYS A 235 14.08 6.07 14.38
CA CYS A 235 14.66 7.14 13.57
C CYS A 235 13.61 7.78 12.65
N MET A 236 12.87 6.95 11.89
CA MET A 236 11.86 7.42 10.94
C MET A 236 10.69 8.13 11.62
N ASP A 237 10.28 7.70 12.81
CA ASP A 237 9.20 8.37 13.55
C ASP A 237 9.60 9.77 13.98
N GLY A 238 10.83 9.96 14.45
CA GLY A 238 11.40 11.26 14.74
C GLY A 238 11.44 12.16 13.51
N GLU A 239 11.87 11.62 12.38
CA GLU A 239 11.96 12.33 11.10
C GLU A 239 10.56 12.64 10.54
N ALA A 240 9.62 11.69 10.55
CA ALA A 240 8.24 11.93 10.12
C ALA A 240 7.53 13.00 10.96
N GLY A 241 7.86 13.10 12.25
CA GLY A 241 7.37 14.18 13.12
C GLY A 241 7.89 15.56 12.76
N ASN A 242 9.11 15.62 12.21
CA ASN A 242 9.75 16.86 11.78
C ASN A 242 9.48 17.19 10.31
N PHE A 243 9.07 16.22 9.50
CA PHE A 243 8.87 16.35 8.06
C PHE A 243 7.84 17.44 7.71
N ILE A 244 6.72 17.49 8.40
CA ILE A 244 5.64 18.46 8.11
C ILE A 244 6.06 19.91 8.36
N PRO A 245 6.66 20.28 9.50
CA PRO A 245 7.13 21.64 9.72
C PRO A 245 8.24 22.07 8.75
N ALA A 246 9.22 21.19 8.51
CA ALA A 246 10.35 21.50 7.63
C ALA A 246 9.91 21.64 6.16
N SER A 247 9.05 20.76 5.67
CA SER A 247 8.57 20.81 4.29
C SER A 247 7.65 22.00 4.02
N ARG A 248 6.80 22.39 4.98
CA ARG A 248 6.00 23.62 4.87
C ARG A 248 6.88 24.87 4.77
N THR A 249 7.97 24.90 5.52
CA THR A 249 8.89 26.05 5.52
C THR A 249 9.73 26.08 4.23
N ALA A 250 10.18 24.94 3.71
CA ALA A 250 10.93 24.83 2.48
C ALA A 250 10.06 25.18 1.26
N CYS A 251 8.82 24.69 1.22
CA CYS A 251 7.90 24.96 0.13
C CYS A 251 7.45 26.45 0.09
N ARG A 252 7.19 27.09 1.25
CA ARG A 252 6.92 28.52 1.28
C ARG A 252 8.04 29.34 0.68
N LYS A 253 9.30 29.03 1.00
CA LYS A 253 10.45 29.74 0.42
C LYS A 253 10.57 29.55 -1.10
N CYS A 254 10.21 28.38 -1.64
CA CYS A 254 10.20 28.16 -3.09
C CYS A 254 9.08 28.91 -3.82
N PHE A 255 7.94 29.15 -3.17
CA PHE A 255 6.83 29.92 -3.75
C PHE A 255 6.94 31.44 -3.57
N GLU A 256 7.71 31.92 -2.58
CA GLU A 256 7.92 33.34 -2.32
C GLU A 256 9.13 33.92 -3.09
N SER A 257 9.92 33.07 -3.76
CA SER A 257 11.15 33.44 -4.50
C SER A 257 11.04 33.28 -6.02
N GLY A 258 9.83 33.07 -6.56
CA GLY A 258 9.56 32.95 -8.00
C GLY A 258 8.82 34.15 -8.59
#